data_7dba5e703da2b2cd73e0d44fbac7fc12
#
_entry.id   7dba5e703da2b2cd73e0d44fbac7fc12
#
_cell.length_a   1.000
_cell.length_b   1.000
_cell.length_c   1.000
_cell.angle_alpha   90.00
_cell.angle_beta   90.00
_cell.angle_gamma   90.00
#
_symmetry.space_group_name_H-M   'P 1'
#
loop_
_entity.id
_entity.type
_entity.pdbx_description
1 polymer ?
#
loop_
_entity_poly.entity_id
_entity_poly.type
_entity_poly.pdbx_seq_one_letter_code
_entity_poly.pdbx_strand_id
1 'polypeptide(L)'
;MSAIVLEQADRLFHEHVTPAVQADADRSVWPTDLWRAVEEAGLTLALVPEHAGGFGLPPDDALRVIRRSAWAAAPIPLAETMVAAGLWSLTGGDVPEGSLTLGPVNQADAITAERRAGGWRLDGRVRRIPWGSAAGNVLLHAVSTDGEPLVALVPSDTLDWASRRNLADEPRDRLSLSGLDVRWDAVHPAPAACRDGFLPLGALIRSQQMVGALERALDHALLHAGERRQFGRSLSKFQAVQHMLAEAAGHFAAATAAADLAAAEWSAAGGLEAGAEAVAELAFPIAVAKARTGEAAGIVAAIVHQVHGAMGFTQEHPLHYSTRRLWSWRDEFGGESHWQAEIGRLVCSRGGAALWERLAT
;
A
#
# COMPACT_ATOMS: atom_id res chain seq x y z
N MET A 1 -7.96 -18.86 13.04
CA MET A 1 -7.27 -17.65 13.50
C MET A 1 -7.55 -16.47 12.57
N SER A 2 -7.36 -16.61 11.28
CA SER A 2 -7.54 -15.59 10.24
C SER A 2 -8.89 -14.86 10.26
N ALA A 3 -10.01 -15.58 10.32
CA ALA A 3 -11.35 -14.97 10.35
C ALA A 3 -11.57 -14.06 11.58
N ILE A 4 -11.02 -14.43 12.73
CA ILE A 4 -11.13 -13.66 13.97
C ILE A 4 -10.34 -12.34 13.86
N VAL A 5 -9.13 -12.38 13.30
CA VAL A 5 -8.31 -11.19 13.12
C VAL A 5 -8.96 -10.20 12.15
N LEU A 6 -9.53 -10.70 11.06
CA LEU A 6 -10.23 -9.84 10.09
C LEU A 6 -11.51 -9.22 10.69
N GLU A 7 -12.28 -9.99 11.45
CA GLU A 7 -13.47 -9.49 12.15
C GLU A 7 -13.09 -8.42 13.20
N GLN A 8 -12.00 -8.63 13.93
CA GLN A 8 -11.47 -7.66 14.88
C GLN A 8 -11.01 -6.39 14.18
N ALA A 9 -10.28 -6.51 13.07
CA ALA A 9 -9.84 -5.38 12.26
C ALA A 9 -11.03 -4.58 11.72
N ASP A 10 -12.05 -5.25 11.18
CA ASP A 10 -13.27 -4.60 10.68
C ASP A 10 -13.99 -3.82 11.79
N ARG A 11 -14.15 -4.42 12.97
CA ARG A 11 -14.77 -3.75 14.12
C ARG A 11 -13.95 -2.54 14.57
N LEU A 12 -12.62 -2.70 14.68
CA LEU A 12 -11.72 -1.62 15.07
C LEU A 12 -11.82 -0.43 14.09
N PHE A 13 -11.72 -0.69 12.79
CA PHE A 13 -11.82 0.39 11.81
C PHE A 13 -13.21 1.03 11.77
N HIS A 14 -14.27 0.24 11.94
CA HIS A 14 -15.63 0.78 12.04
C HIS A 14 -15.81 1.71 13.24
N GLU A 15 -15.22 1.36 14.39
CA GLU A 15 -15.31 2.12 15.62
C GLU A 15 -14.46 3.41 15.58
N HIS A 16 -13.22 3.31 15.11
CA HIS A 16 -12.24 4.39 15.22
C HIS A 16 -12.11 5.28 13.97
N VAL A 17 -12.52 4.82 12.77
CA VAL A 17 -12.47 5.65 11.56
C VAL A 17 -13.79 6.38 11.38
N THR A 18 -13.95 7.46 12.15
CA THR A 18 -15.14 8.32 12.11
C THR A 18 -14.98 9.47 11.11
N PRO A 19 -16.07 10.13 10.69
CA PRO A 19 -15.99 11.35 9.86
C PRO A 19 -15.13 12.45 10.50
N ALA A 20 -15.13 12.56 11.83
CA ALA A 20 -14.30 13.52 12.56
C ALA A 20 -12.81 13.20 12.41
N VAL A 21 -12.42 11.92 12.58
CA VAL A 21 -11.04 11.46 12.39
C VAL A 21 -10.55 11.72 10.96
N GLN A 22 -11.39 11.48 9.97
CA GLN A 22 -11.04 11.75 8.57
C GLN A 22 -10.88 13.25 8.29
N ALA A 23 -11.79 14.09 8.80
CA ALA A 23 -11.70 15.53 8.68
C ALA A 23 -10.49 16.12 9.43
N ASP A 24 -10.12 15.56 10.56
CA ASP A 24 -8.91 15.93 11.31
C ASP A 24 -7.63 15.56 10.54
N ALA A 25 -7.60 14.40 9.92
CA ALA A 25 -6.48 13.96 9.09
C ALA A 25 -6.26 14.87 7.85
N ASP A 26 -7.33 15.33 7.22
CA ASP A 26 -7.25 16.34 6.13
C ASP A 26 -6.59 17.65 6.62
N ARG A 27 -6.68 17.97 7.92
CA ARG A 27 -6.02 19.10 8.58
C ARG A 27 -4.64 18.76 9.16
N SER A 28 -4.10 17.61 8.87
CA SER A 28 -2.81 17.11 9.39
C SER A 28 -2.80 16.75 10.88
N VAL A 29 -3.95 16.48 11.47
CA VAL A 29 -4.01 16.00 12.85
C VAL A 29 -3.81 14.49 12.85
N TRP A 30 -2.82 14.02 13.62
CA TRP A 30 -2.54 12.60 13.76
C TRP A 30 -3.67 11.89 14.53
N PRO A 31 -4.22 10.77 14.04
CA PRO A 31 -5.33 10.06 14.68
C PRO A 31 -4.84 9.16 15.82
N THR A 32 -4.44 9.75 16.94
CA THR A 32 -3.78 9.08 18.07
C THR A 32 -4.56 7.90 18.61
N ASP A 33 -5.88 8.02 18.78
CA ASP A 33 -6.69 6.95 19.34
C ASP A 33 -6.88 5.78 18.38
N LEU A 34 -7.03 6.06 17.08
CA LEU A 34 -7.04 5.02 16.04
C LEU A 34 -5.69 4.30 16.01
N TRP A 35 -4.58 5.05 16.03
CA TRP A 35 -3.25 4.45 15.98
C TRP A 35 -2.99 3.56 17.20
N ARG A 36 -3.32 4.04 18.41
CA ARG A 36 -3.22 3.26 19.65
C ARG A 36 -4.03 1.97 19.58
N ALA A 37 -5.28 2.02 19.11
CA ALA A 37 -6.12 0.84 18.96
C ALA A 37 -5.51 -0.19 17.99
N VAL A 38 -4.88 0.27 16.91
CA VAL A 38 -4.19 -0.58 15.92
C VAL A 38 -2.96 -1.25 16.54
N GLU A 39 -2.18 -0.54 17.35
CA GLU A 39 -1.02 -1.09 18.07
C GLU A 39 -1.46 -2.10 19.15
N GLU A 40 -2.44 -1.75 19.98
CA GLU A 40 -2.99 -2.64 21.01
C GLU A 40 -3.58 -3.93 20.43
N ALA A 41 -4.17 -3.86 19.24
CA ALA A 41 -4.63 -5.02 18.48
C ALA A 41 -3.49 -5.82 17.81
N GLY A 42 -2.25 -5.32 17.86
CA GLY A 42 -1.06 -5.95 17.26
C GLY A 42 -1.03 -5.95 15.75
N LEU A 43 -1.88 -5.18 15.07
CA LEU A 43 -1.96 -5.17 13.61
C LEU A 43 -0.69 -4.65 12.95
N THR A 44 0.06 -3.79 13.62
CA THR A 44 1.37 -3.29 13.14
C THR A 44 2.41 -4.40 12.97
N LEU A 45 2.29 -5.49 13.74
CA LEU A 45 3.21 -6.63 13.74
C LEU A 45 2.69 -7.83 12.93
N ALA A 46 1.64 -7.65 12.13
CA ALA A 46 1.00 -8.74 11.40
C ALA A 46 1.93 -9.45 10.38
N LEU A 47 2.95 -8.77 9.86
CA LEU A 47 3.97 -9.35 8.97
C LEU A 47 5.30 -9.67 9.69
N VAL A 48 5.37 -9.48 11.00
CA VAL A 48 6.53 -9.87 11.81
C VAL A 48 6.39 -11.34 12.19
N PRO A 49 7.42 -12.19 11.94
CA PRO A 49 7.38 -13.60 12.33
C PRO A 49 7.24 -13.80 13.85
N GLU A 50 6.66 -14.92 14.28
CA GLU A 50 6.48 -15.24 15.70
C GLU A 50 7.79 -15.22 16.49
N HIS A 51 8.87 -15.76 15.92
CA HIS A 51 10.19 -15.81 16.57
C HIS A 51 10.81 -14.42 16.79
N ALA A 52 10.32 -13.40 16.08
CA ALA A 52 10.71 -11.99 16.21
C ALA A 52 9.67 -11.14 16.96
N GLY A 53 8.71 -11.77 17.65
CA GLY A 53 7.70 -11.09 18.47
C GLY A 53 6.40 -10.75 17.74
N GLY A 54 6.19 -11.22 16.53
CA GLY A 54 4.94 -11.07 15.78
C GLY A 54 3.92 -12.17 16.07
N PHE A 55 2.85 -12.21 15.29
CA PHE A 55 1.72 -13.14 15.49
C PHE A 55 1.71 -14.33 14.52
N GLY A 56 2.68 -14.43 13.59
CA GLY A 56 2.72 -15.52 12.61
C GLY A 56 1.46 -15.59 11.74
N LEU A 57 0.86 -14.45 11.40
CA LEU A 57 -0.27 -14.43 10.49
C LEU A 57 0.17 -14.89 9.10
N PRO A 58 -0.65 -15.71 8.39
CA PRO A 58 -0.40 -15.95 6.99
C PRO A 58 -0.27 -14.63 6.21
N PRO A 59 0.72 -14.50 5.31
CA PRO A 59 0.98 -13.24 4.62
C PRO A 59 -0.23 -12.67 3.87
N ASP A 60 -1.06 -13.52 3.26
CA ASP A 60 -2.29 -13.10 2.57
C ASP A 60 -3.35 -12.55 3.54
N ASP A 61 -3.43 -13.05 4.77
CA ASP A 61 -4.34 -12.51 5.80
C ASP A 61 -3.88 -11.12 6.27
N ALA A 62 -2.57 -10.90 6.41
CA ALA A 62 -2.01 -9.59 6.69
C ALA A 62 -2.36 -8.58 5.56
N LEU A 63 -2.28 -9.01 4.30
CA LEU A 63 -2.71 -8.19 3.16
C LEU A 63 -4.21 -7.89 3.16
N ARG A 64 -5.05 -8.82 3.66
CA ARG A 64 -6.49 -8.57 3.85
C ARG A 64 -6.75 -7.52 4.93
N VAL A 65 -5.98 -7.48 6.02
CA VAL A 65 -6.04 -6.40 7.02
C VAL A 65 -5.73 -5.04 6.36
N ILE A 66 -4.70 -4.98 5.51
CA ILE A 66 -4.37 -3.78 4.72
C ILE A 66 -5.55 -3.36 3.84
N ARG A 67 -6.20 -4.31 3.16
CA ARG A 67 -7.40 -4.05 2.34
C ARG A 67 -8.55 -3.47 3.18
N ARG A 68 -8.80 -4.01 4.38
CA ARG A 68 -9.87 -3.53 5.27
C ARG A 68 -9.60 -2.12 5.81
N SER A 69 -8.34 -1.79 6.14
CA SER A 69 -7.97 -0.43 6.52
C SER A 69 -8.25 0.59 5.41
N ALA A 70 -8.00 0.20 4.15
CA ALA A 70 -8.26 1.04 2.99
C ALA A 70 -9.77 1.14 2.64
N TRP A 71 -10.54 0.07 2.84
CA TRP A 71 -12.00 0.12 2.75
C TRP A 71 -12.59 1.13 3.74
N ALA A 72 -12.10 1.16 4.96
CA ALA A 72 -12.46 2.13 5.96
C ALA A 72 -11.90 3.54 5.69
N ALA A 73 -11.00 3.69 4.73
CA ALA A 73 -10.24 4.90 4.47
C ALA A 73 -9.45 5.39 5.71
N ALA A 74 -8.87 4.47 6.48
CA ALA A 74 -8.09 4.78 7.67
C ALA A 74 -6.88 5.67 7.35
N PRO A 75 -6.75 6.86 7.97
CA PRO A 75 -5.69 7.81 7.63
C PRO A 75 -4.41 7.55 8.44
N ILE A 76 -3.84 6.34 8.29
CA ILE A 76 -2.65 5.87 9.02
C ILE A 76 -1.72 5.07 8.11
N PRO A 77 -0.40 5.01 8.38
CA PRO A 77 0.59 4.26 7.63
C PRO A 77 0.62 2.76 7.98
N LEU A 78 -0.54 2.10 8.14
CA LEU A 78 -0.56 0.71 8.58
C LEU A 78 0.17 -0.22 7.62
N ALA A 79 -0.07 -0.08 6.32
CA ALA A 79 0.54 -0.94 5.30
C ALA A 79 2.07 -0.78 5.25
N GLU A 80 2.55 0.47 5.30
CA GLU A 80 3.96 0.79 5.34
C GLU A 80 4.62 0.26 6.62
N THR A 81 3.95 0.43 7.78
CA THR A 81 4.44 -0.05 9.07
C THR A 81 4.57 -1.56 9.08
N MET A 82 3.54 -2.30 8.64
CA MET A 82 3.58 -3.76 8.59
C MET A 82 4.75 -4.29 7.75
N VAL A 83 4.96 -3.70 6.56
CA VAL A 83 6.06 -4.12 5.67
C VAL A 83 7.42 -3.73 6.25
N ALA A 84 7.57 -2.50 6.74
CA ALA A 84 8.84 -2.04 7.29
C ALA A 84 9.23 -2.81 8.56
N ALA A 85 8.28 -3.05 9.48
CA ALA A 85 8.49 -3.86 10.68
C ALA A 85 8.89 -5.29 10.35
N GLY A 86 8.17 -5.93 9.41
CA GLY A 86 8.48 -7.29 8.96
C GLY A 86 9.86 -7.38 8.31
N LEU A 87 10.20 -6.48 7.38
CA LEU A 87 11.52 -6.47 6.75
C LEU A 87 12.66 -6.22 7.75
N TRP A 88 12.45 -5.28 8.68
CA TRP A 88 13.46 -4.98 9.70
C TRP A 88 13.69 -6.17 10.66
N SER A 89 12.61 -6.83 11.09
CA SER A 89 12.73 -8.02 11.95
C SER A 89 13.53 -9.15 11.31
N LEU A 90 13.42 -9.33 9.97
CA LEU A 90 14.20 -10.34 9.23
C LEU A 90 15.71 -10.07 9.22
N THR A 91 16.13 -8.84 9.52
CA THR A 91 17.56 -8.52 9.67
C THR A 91 18.11 -8.85 11.04
N GLY A 92 17.28 -9.31 11.97
CA GLY A 92 17.60 -9.49 13.39
C GLY A 92 17.55 -8.20 14.21
N GLY A 93 17.05 -7.11 13.64
CA GLY A 93 16.85 -5.85 14.37
C GLY A 93 15.60 -5.86 15.23
N ASP A 94 15.65 -5.21 16.39
CA ASP A 94 14.49 -5.01 17.23
C ASP A 94 13.51 -4.05 16.56
N VAL A 95 12.25 -4.46 16.44
CA VAL A 95 11.19 -3.62 15.84
C VAL A 95 10.81 -2.53 16.84
N PRO A 96 11.00 -1.24 16.51
CA PRO A 96 10.63 -0.16 17.43
C PRO A 96 9.11 -0.03 17.56
N GLU A 97 8.65 0.47 18.69
CA GLU A 97 7.27 0.89 18.87
C GLU A 97 6.93 2.08 17.95
N GLY A 98 5.66 2.25 17.63
CA GLY A 98 5.18 3.35 16.82
C GLY A 98 5.11 3.03 15.32
N SER A 99 4.81 4.07 14.55
CA SER A 99 4.63 3.94 13.12
C SER A 99 5.95 3.93 12.36
N LEU A 100 6.00 3.08 11.34
CA LEU A 100 7.12 3.00 10.40
C LEU A 100 6.67 3.36 8.99
N THR A 101 7.61 3.86 8.20
CA THR A 101 7.46 4.02 6.76
C THR A 101 8.69 3.49 6.04
N LEU A 102 8.69 3.57 4.70
CA LEU A 102 9.77 3.05 3.87
C LEU A 102 10.04 3.93 2.64
N GLY A 103 11.28 3.90 2.16
CA GLY A 103 11.72 4.60 0.96
C GLY A 103 13.13 4.18 0.53
N PRO A 104 13.50 4.41 -0.73
CA PRO A 104 12.80 5.04 -1.86
C PRO A 104 11.59 4.25 -2.37
N VAL A 105 10.62 4.99 -2.92
CA VAL A 105 9.39 4.41 -3.51
C VAL A 105 9.37 4.54 -5.04
N ASN A 106 10.37 5.20 -5.62
CA ASN A 106 10.53 5.41 -7.05
C ASN A 106 11.86 4.86 -7.52
N GLN A 107 11.90 4.24 -8.70
CA GLN A 107 13.15 3.72 -9.29
C GLN A 107 14.22 4.79 -9.59
N ALA A 108 13.80 6.04 -9.82
CA ALA A 108 14.72 7.14 -10.12
C ALA A 108 15.37 7.75 -8.86
N ASP A 109 14.94 7.34 -7.67
CA ASP A 109 15.48 7.82 -6.40
C ASP A 109 16.41 6.75 -5.82
N ALA A 110 17.59 7.16 -5.37
CA ALA A 110 18.59 6.27 -4.81
C ALA A 110 19.25 6.88 -3.58
N ILE A 111 19.64 6.02 -2.66
CA ILE A 111 20.48 6.35 -1.50
C ILE A 111 21.77 5.54 -1.63
N THR A 112 22.90 6.22 -1.54
CA THR A 112 24.22 5.58 -1.44
C THR A 112 24.65 5.49 0.01
N ALA A 113 25.31 4.38 0.36
CA ALA A 113 25.84 4.14 1.69
C ALA A 113 27.36 3.96 1.61
N GLU A 114 28.11 4.81 2.29
CA GLU A 114 29.56 4.72 2.38
C GLU A 114 29.97 4.23 3.77
N ARG A 115 30.83 3.21 3.82
CA ARG A 115 31.34 2.67 5.08
C ARG A 115 32.31 3.65 5.75
N ARG A 116 32.14 3.90 7.04
CA ARG A 116 32.97 4.77 7.87
C ARG A 116 33.43 4.05 9.14
N ALA A 117 34.39 4.62 9.87
CA ALA A 117 34.92 4.01 11.08
C ALA A 117 33.88 3.77 12.18
N GLY A 118 32.85 4.65 12.30
CA GLY A 118 31.80 4.60 13.33
C GLY A 118 30.44 4.08 12.86
N GLY A 119 30.29 3.69 11.58
CA GLY A 119 29.00 3.32 11.02
C GLY A 119 28.95 3.48 9.50
N TRP A 120 27.86 4.02 9.01
CA TRP A 120 27.62 4.29 7.61
C TRP A 120 27.27 5.75 7.39
N ARG A 121 27.64 6.28 6.24
CA ARG A 121 27.25 7.60 5.79
C ARG A 121 26.29 7.46 4.61
N LEU A 122 25.09 8.02 4.76
CA LEU A 122 24.05 7.96 3.76
C LEU A 122 23.93 9.29 3.03
N ASP A 123 23.89 9.22 1.69
CA ASP A 123 23.69 10.36 0.79
C ASP A 123 22.63 10.03 -0.24
N GLY A 124 21.73 10.97 -0.54
CA GLY A 124 20.71 10.77 -1.55
C GLY A 124 19.55 11.74 -1.46
N ARG A 125 18.66 11.64 -2.45
CA ARG A 125 17.40 12.40 -2.47
C ARG A 125 16.26 11.44 -2.81
N VAL A 126 15.23 11.45 -1.98
CA VAL A 126 14.08 10.56 -2.11
C VAL A 126 12.81 11.39 -2.13
N ARG A 127 11.92 11.07 -3.04
CA ARG A 127 10.66 11.78 -3.24
C ARG A 127 9.48 10.89 -2.92
N ARG A 128 8.40 11.51 -2.44
CA ARG A 128 7.09 10.87 -2.22
C ARG A 128 7.13 9.72 -1.21
N ILE A 129 7.99 9.81 -0.18
CA ILE A 129 7.96 8.84 0.93
C ILE A 129 6.59 8.95 1.62
N PRO A 130 5.81 7.86 1.67
CA PRO A 130 4.53 7.88 2.38
C PRO A 130 4.76 8.17 3.86
N TRP A 131 4.04 9.13 4.43
CA TRP A 131 4.05 9.43 5.86
C TRP A 131 5.41 9.81 6.45
N GLY A 132 6.39 10.22 5.64
CA GLY A 132 7.78 10.39 6.03
C GLY A 132 7.98 11.14 7.36
N SER A 133 7.52 12.39 7.42
CA SER A 133 7.64 13.23 8.62
C SER A 133 6.63 12.87 9.73
N ALA A 134 5.59 12.11 9.42
CA ALA A 134 4.55 11.74 10.38
C ALA A 134 4.81 10.37 11.04
N ALA A 135 5.63 9.52 10.43
CA ALA A 135 6.03 8.24 11.01
C ALA A 135 7.12 8.42 12.09
N GLY A 136 7.17 7.51 13.05
CA GLY A 136 8.22 7.51 14.09
C GLY A 136 9.58 7.14 13.52
N ASN A 137 9.63 6.16 12.61
CA ASN A 137 10.86 5.71 11.95
C ASN A 137 10.66 5.49 10.46
N VAL A 138 11.77 5.57 9.69
CA VAL A 138 11.79 5.25 8.27
C VAL A 138 12.80 4.15 7.99
N LEU A 139 12.36 3.11 7.27
CA LEU A 139 13.22 2.08 6.71
C LEU A 139 13.71 2.56 5.34
N LEU A 140 14.99 2.83 5.21
CA LEU A 140 15.61 3.30 3.98
C LEU A 140 16.34 2.16 3.28
N HIS A 141 16.05 1.94 1.99
CA HIS A 141 16.87 1.08 1.15
C HIS A 141 18.01 1.90 0.57
N ALA A 142 19.23 1.41 0.72
CA ALA A 142 20.44 2.04 0.20
C ALA A 142 21.31 1.01 -0.52
N VAL A 143 22.21 1.49 -1.37
CA VAL A 143 23.22 0.64 -2.00
C VAL A 143 24.59 1.12 -1.55
N SER A 144 25.43 0.21 -1.06
CA SER A 144 26.79 0.55 -0.65
C SER A 144 27.64 0.97 -1.84
N THR A 145 28.75 1.65 -1.59
CA THR A 145 29.74 1.97 -2.62
C THR A 145 30.31 0.74 -3.33
N ASP A 146 30.24 -0.44 -2.69
CA ASP A 146 30.69 -1.73 -3.23
C ASP A 146 29.54 -2.50 -3.94
N GLY A 147 28.35 -1.88 -4.04
CA GLY A 147 27.18 -2.45 -4.72
C GLY A 147 26.30 -3.37 -3.86
N GLU A 148 26.54 -3.45 -2.55
CA GLU A 148 25.73 -4.28 -1.64
C GLU A 148 24.41 -3.56 -1.29
N PRO A 149 23.25 -4.22 -1.46
CA PRO A 149 21.97 -3.68 -1.04
C PRO A 149 21.83 -3.73 0.49
N LEU A 150 21.43 -2.62 1.07
CA LEU A 150 21.31 -2.42 2.51
C LEU A 150 19.94 -1.84 2.87
N VAL A 151 19.51 -2.10 4.10
CA VAL A 151 18.40 -1.37 4.74
C VAL A 151 18.91 -0.68 5.98
N ALA A 152 18.46 0.57 6.17
CA ALA A 152 18.80 1.38 7.33
C ALA A 152 17.51 1.84 8.02
N LEU A 153 17.39 1.61 9.33
CA LEU A 153 16.27 2.12 10.13
C LEU A 153 16.70 3.39 10.85
N VAL A 154 15.99 4.49 10.58
CA VAL A 154 16.36 5.82 11.06
C VAL A 154 15.14 6.51 11.69
N PRO A 155 15.29 7.12 12.90
CA PRO A 155 14.22 7.94 13.47
C PRO A 155 13.87 9.12 12.56
N SER A 156 12.58 9.29 12.28
CA SER A 156 12.11 10.31 11.33
C SER A 156 12.35 11.74 11.81
N ASP A 157 12.32 11.98 13.09
CA ASP A 157 12.54 13.29 13.73
C ASP A 157 13.99 13.80 13.59
N THR A 158 14.93 12.91 13.26
CA THR A 158 16.34 13.28 13.01
C THR A 158 16.60 13.70 11.56
N LEU A 159 15.59 13.65 10.69
CA LEU A 159 15.71 13.83 9.25
C LEU A 159 15.13 15.16 8.77
N ASP A 160 15.73 15.71 7.72
CA ASP A 160 15.26 16.96 7.09
C ASP A 160 14.19 16.64 6.02
N TRP A 161 12.93 16.81 6.41
CA TRP A 161 11.76 16.57 5.57
C TRP A 161 11.25 17.83 4.92
N ALA A 162 11.00 17.77 3.62
CA ALA A 162 10.17 18.74 2.92
C ALA A 162 8.77 18.16 2.72
N SER A 163 7.83 18.61 3.56
CA SER A 163 6.45 18.12 3.57
C SER A 163 5.76 18.34 2.23
N ARG A 164 5.09 17.30 1.75
CA ARG A 164 4.26 17.26 0.55
C ARG A 164 3.06 16.35 0.83
N ARG A 165 2.03 16.49 0.00
CA ARG A 165 0.81 15.67 0.09
C ARG A 165 0.43 15.15 -1.29
N ASN A 166 -0.27 14.02 -1.31
CA ASN A 166 -0.92 13.53 -2.51
C ASN A 166 -2.34 14.14 -2.65
N LEU A 167 -3.08 13.73 -3.68
CA LEU A 167 -4.45 14.22 -3.92
C LEU A 167 -5.43 13.86 -2.79
N ALA A 168 -5.14 12.81 -2.01
CA ALA A 168 -5.94 12.41 -0.86
C ALA A 168 -5.53 13.11 0.45
N ASP A 169 -4.72 14.16 0.39
CA ASP A 169 -4.13 14.87 1.53
C ASP A 169 -3.27 14.00 2.46
N GLU A 170 -2.87 12.81 2.00
CA GLU A 170 -1.94 11.97 2.73
C GLU A 170 -0.51 12.49 2.58
N PRO A 171 0.34 12.46 3.65
CA PRO A 171 1.74 12.86 3.55
C PRO A 171 2.52 12.04 2.52
N ARG A 172 3.29 12.74 1.67
CA ARG A 172 4.17 12.17 0.63
C ARG A 172 5.44 13.01 0.56
N ASP A 173 6.23 12.88 1.60
CA ASP A 173 7.32 13.79 1.88
C ASP A 173 8.55 13.58 0.99
N ARG A 174 9.38 14.60 0.91
CA ARG A 174 10.69 14.52 0.28
C ARG A 174 11.76 14.50 1.37
N LEU A 175 12.73 13.61 1.21
CA LEU A 175 13.88 13.49 2.08
C LEU A 175 15.15 13.87 1.30
N SER A 176 16.01 14.69 1.92
CA SER A 176 17.35 14.98 1.42
C SER A 176 18.38 14.53 2.44
N LEU A 177 19.21 13.57 2.05
CA LEU A 177 20.33 13.08 2.85
C LEU A 177 21.62 13.72 2.32
N SER A 178 22.30 14.42 3.19
CA SER A 178 23.60 15.10 2.88
C SER A 178 24.62 14.67 3.90
N GLY A 179 25.09 13.42 3.76
CA GLY A 179 26.07 12.84 4.68
C GLY A 179 25.48 12.51 6.05
N LEU A 180 24.33 11.85 6.08
CA LEU A 180 23.74 11.36 7.34
C LEU A 180 24.61 10.22 7.89
N ASP A 181 25.18 10.41 9.07
CA ASP A 181 25.92 9.36 9.78
C ASP A 181 24.93 8.46 10.53
N VAL A 182 25.01 7.14 10.26
CA VAL A 182 24.15 6.11 10.86
C VAL A 182 25.02 5.04 11.49
N ARG A 183 24.66 4.60 12.70
CA ARG A 183 25.41 3.58 13.45
C ARG A 183 25.37 2.21 12.77
N TRP A 184 26.33 1.35 13.11
CA TRP A 184 26.42 -0.02 12.59
C TRP A 184 25.18 -0.85 12.83
N ASP A 185 24.60 -0.75 14.01
CA ASP A 185 23.42 -1.51 14.46
C ASP A 185 22.09 -1.06 13.84
N ALA A 186 22.09 0.06 13.14
CA ALA A 186 20.94 0.57 12.41
C ALA A 186 21.00 0.32 10.90
N VAL A 187 22.01 -0.42 10.40
CA VAL A 187 22.16 -0.74 8.96
C VAL A 187 22.52 -2.21 8.80
N HIS A 188 21.71 -2.91 8.02
CA HIS A 188 21.86 -4.35 7.76
C HIS A 188 21.79 -4.66 6.26
N PRO A 189 22.29 -5.84 5.83
CA PRO A 189 22.02 -6.32 4.46
C PRO A 189 20.53 -6.39 4.18
N ALA A 190 20.11 -5.96 2.98
CA ALA A 190 18.72 -6.00 2.60
C ALA A 190 18.21 -7.45 2.46
N PRO A 191 17.07 -7.81 3.09
CA PRO A 191 16.39 -9.07 2.83
C PRO A 191 16.10 -9.29 1.34
N ALA A 192 16.01 -10.53 0.89
CA ALA A 192 15.77 -10.88 -0.52
C ALA A 192 14.50 -10.19 -1.05
N ALA A 193 13.46 -10.09 -0.24
CA ALA A 193 12.19 -9.45 -0.60
C ALA A 193 12.31 -7.96 -0.99
N CYS A 194 13.36 -7.27 -0.55
CA CYS A 194 13.61 -5.87 -0.89
C CYS A 194 15.03 -5.60 -1.41
N ARG A 195 15.72 -6.62 -1.90
CA ARG A 195 17.10 -6.50 -2.43
C ARG A 195 17.20 -5.42 -3.50
N ASP A 196 16.22 -5.34 -4.39
CA ASP A 196 16.14 -4.36 -5.49
C ASP A 196 15.26 -3.13 -5.15
N GLY A 197 15.03 -2.89 -3.85
CA GLY A 197 14.21 -1.80 -3.33
C GLY A 197 12.78 -2.20 -2.99
N PHE A 198 11.97 -1.20 -2.65
CA PHE A 198 10.61 -1.42 -2.14
C PHE A 198 9.52 -1.36 -3.22
N LEU A 199 9.85 -1.12 -4.49
CA LEU A 199 8.86 -0.91 -5.54
C LEU A 199 7.87 -2.09 -5.70
N PRO A 200 8.30 -3.37 -5.79
CA PRO A 200 7.36 -4.49 -5.93
C PRO A 200 6.48 -4.69 -4.70
N LEU A 201 7.04 -4.62 -3.49
CA LEU A 201 6.27 -4.73 -2.25
C LEU A 201 5.27 -3.59 -2.11
N GLY A 202 5.70 -2.36 -2.44
CA GLY A 202 4.81 -1.21 -2.47
C GLY A 202 3.67 -1.36 -3.48
N ALA A 203 3.94 -1.93 -4.65
CA ALA A 203 2.91 -2.22 -5.65
C ALA A 203 1.91 -3.27 -5.14
N LEU A 204 2.38 -4.32 -4.46
CA LEU A 204 1.53 -5.35 -3.86
C LEU A 204 0.59 -4.75 -2.81
N ILE A 205 1.11 -4.00 -1.82
CA ILE A 205 0.28 -3.38 -0.79
C ILE A 205 -0.68 -2.34 -1.36
N ARG A 206 -0.24 -1.53 -2.34
CA ARG A 206 -1.14 -0.56 -3.01
C ARG A 206 -2.25 -1.25 -3.80
N SER A 207 -1.97 -2.39 -4.43
CA SER A 207 -3.01 -3.18 -5.11
C SER A 207 -4.10 -3.60 -4.13
N GLN A 208 -3.73 -4.09 -2.93
CA GLN A 208 -4.69 -4.46 -1.89
C GLN A 208 -5.47 -3.25 -1.35
N GLN A 209 -4.78 -2.14 -1.10
CA GLN A 209 -5.43 -0.90 -0.66
C GLN A 209 -6.40 -0.37 -1.71
N MET A 210 -6.03 -0.39 -3.01
CA MET A 210 -6.92 0.02 -4.08
C MET A 210 -8.16 -0.86 -4.18
N VAL A 211 -8.05 -2.19 -4.01
CA VAL A 211 -9.23 -3.07 -3.96
C VAL A 211 -10.18 -2.68 -2.83
N GLY A 212 -9.67 -2.42 -1.62
CA GLY A 212 -10.51 -1.95 -0.51
C GLY A 212 -11.22 -0.62 -0.80
N ALA A 213 -10.50 0.35 -1.38
CA ALA A 213 -11.09 1.64 -1.75
C ALA A 213 -12.10 1.54 -2.91
N LEU A 214 -11.87 0.62 -3.88
CA LEU A 214 -12.82 0.31 -4.97
C LEU A 214 -14.11 -0.30 -4.43
N GLU A 215 -14.00 -1.28 -3.53
CA GLU A 215 -15.13 -1.89 -2.84
C GLU A 215 -15.97 -0.82 -2.15
N ARG A 216 -15.35 0.03 -1.32
CA ARG A 216 -16.04 1.09 -0.60
C ARG A 216 -16.72 2.11 -1.51
N ALA A 217 -16.04 2.50 -2.60
CA ALA A 217 -16.62 3.43 -3.57
C ALA A 217 -17.85 2.84 -4.28
N LEU A 218 -17.81 1.54 -4.61
CA LEU A 218 -18.93 0.81 -5.20
C LEU A 218 -20.08 0.65 -4.22
N ASP A 219 -19.80 0.32 -2.93
CA ASP A 219 -20.81 0.25 -1.86
C ASP A 219 -21.59 1.57 -1.74
N HIS A 220 -20.88 2.70 -1.73
CA HIS A 220 -21.51 4.02 -1.72
C HIS A 220 -22.42 4.25 -2.94
N ALA A 221 -21.98 3.84 -4.14
CA ALA A 221 -22.77 4.02 -5.35
C ALA A 221 -24.02 3.13 -5.38
N LEU A 222 -23.91 1.89 -4.90
CA LEU A 222 -25.04 0.96 -4.80
C LEU A 222 -26.08 1.47 -3.79
N LEU A 223 -25.63 1.91 -2.61
CA LEU A 223 -26.49 2.50 -1.59
C LEU A 223 -27.23 3.75 -2.12
N HIS A 224 -26.46 4.69 -2.70
CA HIS A 224 -27.01 5.91 -3.28
C HIS A 224 -28.05 5.61 -4.37
N ALA A 225 -27.76 4.69 -5.29
CA ALA A 225 -28.68 4.32 -6.34
C ALA A 225 -29.97 3.64 -5.82
N GLY A 226 -29.88 2.93 -4.70
CA GLY A 226 -31.02 2.30 -4.03
C GLY A 226 -31.95 3.33 -3.36
N GLU A 227 -31.37 4.32 -2.68
CA GLU A 227 -32.08 5.30 -1.86
C GLU A 227 -32.58 6.50 -2.65
N ARG A 228 -31.76 7.06 -3.56
CA ARG A 228 -32.08 8.25 -4.33
C ARG A 228 -33.22 8.00 -5.31
N ARG A 229 -34.28 8.79 -5.18
CA ARG A 229 -35.46 8.72 -6.07
C ARG A 229 -35.51 9.91 -7.00
N GLN A 230 -35.74 9.62 -8.29
CA GLN A 230 -35.99 10.60 -9.35
C GLN A 230 -37.06 10.05 -10.30
N PHE A 231 -37.88 10.92 -10.90
CA PHE A 231 -38.95 10.52 -11.81
C PHE A 231 -39.87 9.40 -11.25
N GLY A 232 -40.16 9.47 -9.93
CA GLY A 232 -41.08 8.56 -9.24
C GLY A 232 -40.51 7.21 -8.81
N ARG A 233 -39.21 6.90 -9.11
CA ARG A 233 -38.58 5.62 -8.77
C ARG A 233 -37.12 5.81 -8.34
N SER A 234 -36.52 4.78 -7.67
CA SER A 234 -35.10 4.80 -7.32
C SER A 234 -34.20 4.80 -8.55
N LEU A 235 -32.99 5.37 -8.44
CA LEU A 235 -32.01 5.39 -9.54
C LEU A 235 -31.66 3.98 -9.98
N SER A 236 -31.61 3.01 -9.05
CA SER A 236 -31.36 1.58 -9.35
C SER A 236 -32.38 0.94 -10.30
N LYS A 237 -33.50 1.59 -10.61
CA LYS A 237 -34.51 1.11 -11.57
C LYS A 237 -34.31 1.64 -13.00
N PHE A 238 -33.26 2.45 -13.24
CA PHE A 238 -32.94 2.95 -14.57
C PHE A 238 -31.84 2.10 -15.21
N GLN A 239 -32.08 1.59 -16.42
CA GLN A 239 -31.13 0.73 -17.15
C GLN A 239 -29.75 1.37 -17.29
N ALA A 240 -29.69 2.67 -17.58
CA ALA A 240 -28.40 3.38 -17.71
C ALA A 240 -27.58 3.30 -16.41
N VAL A 241 -28.22 3.45 -15.24
CA VAL A 241 -27.55 3.32 -13.93
C VAL A 241 -27.14 1.87 -13.67
N GLN A 242 -28.02 0.91 -14.01
CA GLN A 242 -27.71 -0.53 -13.86
C GLN A 242 -26.50 -0.93 -14.70
N HIS A 243 -26.40 -0.44 -15.96
CA HIS A 243 -25.27 -0.74 -16.84
C HIS A 243 -23.97 -0.13 -16.28
N MET A 244 -23.97 1.11 -15.82
CA MET A 244 -22.81 1.75 -15.17
C MET A 244 -22.34 0.97 -13.94
N LEU A 245 -23.27 0.59 -13.06
CA LEU A 245 -22.93 -0.20 -11.86
C LEU A 245 -22.43 -1.60 -12.19
N ALA A 246 -22.98 -2.25 -13.22
CA ALA A 246 -22.51 -3.56 -13.70
C ALA A 246 -21.09 -3.46 -14.29
N GLU A 247 -20.79 -2.41 -15.06
CA GLU A 247 -19.45 -2.12 -15.56
C GLU A 247 -18.46 -1.91 -14.41
N ALA A 248 -18.79 -1.05 -13.44
CA ALA A 248 -17.96 -0.81 -12.27
C ALA A 248 -17.71 -2.11 -11.47
N ALA A 249 -18.74 -2.93 -11.25
CA ALA A 249 -18.63 -4.22 -10.59
C ALA A 249 -17.73 -5.20 -11.35
N GLY A 250 -17.80 -5.22 -12.70
CA GLY A 250 -16.91 -6.03 -13.53
C GLY A 250 -15.45 -5.64 -13.40
N HIS A 251 -15.14 -4.33 -13.41
CA HIS A 251 -13.78 -3.83 -13.19
C HIS A 251 -13.28 -4.11 -11.78
N PHE A 252 -14.12 -3.93 -10.76
CA PHE A 252 -13.81 -4.27 -9.38
C PHE A 252 -13.50 -5.77 -9.23
N ALA A 253 -14.35 -6.65 -9.78
CA ALA A 253 -14.15 -8.10 -9.69
C ALA A 253 -12.83 -8.54 -10.35
N ALA A 254 -12.50 -8.02 -11.53
CA ALA A 254 -11.25 -8.34 -12.21
C ALA A 254 -10.01 -7.78 -11.46
N ALA A 255 -10.11 -6.59 -10.86
CA ALA A 255 -9.05 -6.01 -10.02
C ALA A 255 -8.84 -6.84 -8.75
N THR A 256 -9.92 -7.28 -8.11
CA THR A 256 -9.89 -8.12 -6.92
C THR A 256 -9.23 -9.47 -7.23
N ALA A 257 -9.65 -10.14 -8.31
CA ALA A 257 -9.08 -11.43 -8.70
C ALA A 257 -7.56 -11.34 -8.95
N ALA A 258 -7.11 -10.28 -9.64
CA ALA A 258 -5.68 -10.08 -9.90
C ALA A 258 -4.89 -9.80 -8.59
N ALA A 259 -5.44 -8.99 -7.68
CA ALA A 259 -4.82 -8.69 -6.40
C ALA A 259 -4.79 -9.91 -5.47
N ASP A 260 -5.87 -10.72 -5.46
CA ASP A 260 -5.95 -11.96 -4.67
C ASP A 260 -4.97 -13.02 -5.17
N LEU A 261 -4.81 -13.16 -6.48
CA LEU A 261 -3.81 -14.07 -7.06
C LEU A 261 -2.40 -13.66 -6.63
N ALA A 262 -2.05 -12.38 -6.75
CA ALA A 262 -0.74 -11.90 -6.32
C ALA A 262 -0.51 -12.09 -4.82
N ALA A 263 -1.52 -11.91 -3.98
CA ALA A 263 -1.45 -12.16 -2.55
C ALA A 263 -1.25 -13.64 -2.23
N ALA A 264 -1.97 -14.54 -2.91
CA ALA A 264 -1.88 -15.98 -2.72
C ALA A 264 -0.49 -16.51 -3.13
N GLU A 265 0.02 -16.09 -4.31
CA GLU A 265 1.35 -16.47 -4.77
C GLU A 265 2.44 -15.93 -3.82
N TRP A 266 2.31 -14.68 -3.37
CA TRP A 266 3.23 -14.09 -2.40
C TRP A 266 3.22 -14.84 -1.06
N SER A 267 2.05 -15.23 -0.56
CA SER A 267 1.90 -16.02 0.66
C SER A 267 2.50 -17.42 0.48
N ALA A 268 2.24 -18.08 -0.64
CA ALA A 268 2.80 -19.40 -0.96
C ALA A 268 4.34 -19.39 -1.09
N ALA A 269 4.91 -18.26 -1.54
CA ALA A 269 6.34 -18.03 -1.61
C ALA A 269 7.02 -17.77 -0.25
N GLY A 270 6.24 -17.62 0.84
CA GLY A 270 6.74 -17.32 2.18
C GLY A 270 6.68 -15.83 2.57
N GLY A 271 5.97 -15.00 1.79
CA GLY A 271 5.80 -13.58 2.12
C GLY A 271 7.10 -12.79 2.08
N LEU A 272 7.40 -12.08 3.16
CA LEU A 272 8.67 -11.33 3.30
C LEU A 272 9.91 -12.23 3.44
N GLU A 273 9.75 -13.49 3.85
CA GLU A 273 10.83 -14.47 3.98
C GLU A 273 11.17 -15.17 2.65
N ALA A 274 10.47 -14.82 1.56
CA ALA A 274 10.70 -15.40 0.25
C ALA A 274 12.15 -15.25 -0.21
N GLY A 275 12.74 -16.34 -0.71
CA GLY A 275 14.09 -16.34 -1.28
C GLY A 275 14.14 -15.60 -2.62
N ALA A 276 15.34 -15.26 -3.08
CA ALA A 276 15.55 -14.42 -4.26
C ALA A 276 14.89 -14.98 -5.55
N GLU A 277 14.90 -16.31 -5.74
CA GLU A 277 14.26 -16.96 -6.90
C GLU A 277 12.72 -16.79 -6.85
N ALA A 278 12.12 -17.05 -5.69
CA ALA A 278 10.69 -16.87 -5.50
C ALA A 278 10.28 -15.40 -5.67
N VAL A 279 11.05 -14.44 -5.15
CA VAL A 279 10.83 -13.00 -5.34
C VAL A 279 10.84 -12.63 -6.83
N ALA A 280 11.74 -13.20 -7.64
CA ALA A 280 11.78 -12.95 -9.08
C ALA A 280 10.53 -13.46 -9.81
N GLU A 281 9.98 -14.61 -9.39
CA GLU A 281 8.74 -15.15 -9.98
C GLU A 281 7.50 -14.31 -9.59
N LEU A 282 7.50 -13.66 -8.44
CA LEU A 282 6.43 -12.75 -8.00
C LEU A 282 6.32 -11.46 -8.81
N ALA A 283 7.33 -11.10 -9.61
CA ALA A 283 7.31 -9.90 -10.42
C ALA A 283 6.10 -9.84 -11.38
N PHE A 284 5.73 -10.97 -11.99
CA PHE A 284 4.60 -11.01 -12.93
C PHE A 284 3.24 -10.83 -12.26
N PRO A 285 2.81 -11.62 -11.24
CA PRO A 285 1.51 -11.43 -10.61
C PRO A 285 1.37 -10.06 -9.93
N ILE A 286 2.44 -9.54 -9.32
CA ILE A 286 2.43 -8.18 -8.74
C ILE A 286 2.23 -7.11 -9.83
N ALA A 287 2.92 -7.23 -10.96
CA ALA A 287 2.77 -6.31 -12.09
C ALA A 287 1.34 -6.33 -12.64
N VAL A 288 0.74 -7.53 -12.82
CA VAL A 288 -0.64 -7.70 -13.28
C VAL A 288 -1.61 -7.09 -12.27
N ALA A 289 -1.45 -7.37 -10.98
CA ALA A 289 -2.30 -6.83 -9.93
C ALA A 289 -2.27 -5.29 -9.90
N LYS A 290 -1.07 -4.69 -9.93
CA LYS A 290 -0.92 -3.23 -9.87
C LYS A 290 -1.44 -2.53 -11.13
N ALA A 291 -1.17 -3.08 -12.32
CA ALA A 291 -1.70 -2.54 -13.58
C ALA A 291 -3.24 -2.62 -13.60
N ARG A 292 -3.81 -3.77 -13.22
CA ARG A 292 -5.26 -3.98 -13.29
C ARG A 292 -6.02 -3.18 -12.24
N THR A 293 -5.52 -3.07 -11.01
CA THR A 293 -6.13 -2.24 -9.97
C THR A 293 -6.03 -0.75 -10.31
N GLY A 294 -4.94 -0.29 -10.91
CA GLY A 294 -4.77 1.08 -11.38
C GLY A 294 -5.77 1.45 -12.49
N GLU A 295 -5.95 0.57 -13.49
CA GLU A 295 -6.96 0.76 -14.53
C GLU A 295 -8.38 0.82 -13.95
N ALA A 296 -8.72 -0.12 -13.06
CA ALA A 296 -10.01 -0.14 -12.39
C ALA A 296 -10.25 1.13 -11.56
N ALA A 297 -9.22 1.66 -10.88
CA ALA A 297 -9.32 2.89 -10.09
C ALA A 297 -9.82 4.08 -10.91
N GLY A 298 -9.29 4.26 -12.14
CA GLY A 298 -9.74 5.34 -13.03
C GLY A 298 -11.19 5.17 -13.49
N ILE A 299 -11.55 3.98 -13.93
CA ILE A 299 -12.88 3.69 -14.50
C ILE A 299 -13.96 3.71 -13.41
N VAL A 300 -13.76 2.98 -12.31
CA VAL A 300 -14.75 2.89 -11.24
C VAL A 300 -14.96 4.25 -10.57
N ALA A 301 -13.88 5.01 -10.30
CA ALA A 301 -14.02 6.34 -9.72
C ALA A 301 -14.89 7.26 -10.61
N ALA A 302 -14.70 7.25 -11.93
CA ALA A 302 -15.51 8.04 -12.85
C ALA A 302 -16.99 7.60 -12.81
N ILE A 303 -17.26 6.30 -12.83
CA ILE A 303 -18.61 5.75 -12.79
C ILE A 303 -19.33 6.10 -11.49
N VAL A 304 -18.69 5.88 -10.33
CA VAL A 304 -19.33 6.14 -9.04
C VAL A 304 -19.65 7.63 -8.84
N HIS A 305 -18.77 8.53 -9.31
CA HIS A 305 -19.06 9.97 -9.32
C HIS A 305 -20.24 10.31 -10.25
N GLN A 306 -20.29 9.70 -11.43
CA GLN A 306 -21.42 9.89 -12.35
C GLN A 306 -22.75 9.44 -11.75
N VAL A 307 -22.77 8.30 -11.04
CA VAL A 307 -23.97 7.78 -10.35
C VAL A 307 -24.44 8.72 -9.23
N HIS A 308 -23.51 9.31 -8.48
CA HIS A 308 -23.84 10.27 -7.40
C HIS A 308 -24.24 11.65 -7.94
N GLY A 309 -23.80 12.02 -9.14
CA GLY A 309 -23.98 13.36 -9.68
C GLY A 309 -23.29 14.42 -8.82
N ALA A 310 -23.89 15.58 -8.65
CA ALA A 310 -23.31 16.70 -7.89
C ALA A 310 -22.97 16.34 -6.43
N MET A 311 -23.74 15.45 -5.79
CA MET A 311 -23.50 15.01 -4.41
C MET A 311 -22.14 14.33 -4.24
N GLY A 312 -21.67 13.55 -5.23
CA GLY A 312 -20.39 12.86 -5.17
C GLY A 312 -19.16 13.78 -5.15
N PHE A 313 -19.34 15.06 -5.49
CA PHE A 313 -18.28 16.08 -5.48
C PHE A 313 -18.30 16.99 -4.27
N THR A 314 -19.25 16.81 -3.36
CA THR A 314 -19.32 17.59 -2.12
C THR A 314 -18.45 16.98 -1.02
N GLN A 315 -17.98 17.82 -0.10
CA GLN A 315 -17.20 17.36 1.06
C GLN A 315 -18.07 16.65 2.12
N GLU A 316 -19.38 16.86 2.10
CA GLU A 316 -20.30 16.19 3.00
C GLU A 316 -20.48 14.70 2.69
N HIS A 317 -20.26 14.29 1.43
CA HIS A 317 -20.41 12.89 1.03
C HIS A 317 -19.07 12.16 1.12
N PRO A 318 -18.97 11.01 1.85
CA PRO A 318 -17.70 10.33 2.14
C PRO A 318 -17.03 9.66 0.92
N LEU A 319 -17.65 9.65 -0.25
CA LEU A 319 -17.11 9.06 -1.48
C LEU A 319 -15.71 9.58 -1.83
N HIS A 320 -15.46 10.86 -1.59
CA HIS A 320 -14.18 11.50 -1.94
C HIS A 320 -12.99 10.90 -1.17
N TYR A 321 -13.18 10.35 0.03
CA TYR A 321 -12.13 9.67 0.78
C TYR A 321 -11.60 8.43 0.05
N SER A 322 -12.46 7.69 -0.63
CA SER A 322 -12.07 6.54 -1.45
C SER A 322 -11.50 6.97 -2.80
N THR A 323 -12.20 7.85 -3.53
CA THR A 323 -11.82 8.19 -4.92
C THR A 323 -10.54 9.02 -5.00
N ARG A 324 -10.27 9.93 -4.06
CA ARG A 324 -9.00 10.68 -3.97
C ARG A 324 -7.81 9.74 -3.69
N ARG A 325 -8.00 8.71 -2.85
CA ARG A 325 -7.02 7.65 -2.61
C ARG A 325 -6.78 6.82 -3.85
N LEU A 326 -7.82 6.38 -4.56
CA LEU A 326 -7.70 5.64 -5.80
C LEU A 326 -6.87 6.41 -6.84
N TRP A 327 -7.15 7.69 -7.06
CA TRP A 327 -6.38 8.53 -7.99
C TRP A 327 -4.94 8.77 -7.55
N SER A 328 -4.66 8.82 -6.24
CA SER A 328 -3.31 8.98 -5.71
C SER A 328 -2.51 7.68 -5.80
N TRP A 329 -3.09 6.59 -5.31
CA TRP A 329 -2.41 5.30 -5.17
C TRP A 329 -2.14 4.60 -6.50
N ARG A 330 -2.92 4.90 -7.55
CA ARG A 330 -2.67 4.34 -8.89
C ARG A 330 -1.28 4.71 -9.43
N ASP A 331 -0.78 5.91 -9.12
CA ASP A 331 0.51 6.40 -9.57
C ASP A 331 1.66 6.08 -8.60
N GLU A 332 1.35 5.67 -7.36
CA GLU A 332 2.35 5.32 -6.36
C GLU A 332 2.91 3.91 -6.62
N PHE A 333 4.21 3.73 -6.37
CA PHE A 333 4.94 2.48 -6.65
C PHE A 333 4.78 1.99 -8.10
N GLY A 334 4.82 2.93 -9.05
CA GLY A 334 4.62 2.67 -10.49
C GLY A 334 3.15 2.74 -10.92
N GLY A 335 2.87 3.52 -11.96
CA GLY A 335 1.55 3.58 -12.62
C GLY A 335 1.33 2.45 -13.62
N GLU A 336 0.15 2.42 -14.27
CA GLU A 336 -0.24 1.37 -15.22
C GLU A 336 0.77 1.18 -16.34
N SER A 337 1.23 2.28 -16.95
CA SER A 337 2.17 2.20 -18.07
C SER A 337 3.51 1.57 -17.67
N HIS A 338 3.99 1.81 -16.44
CA HIS A 338 5.19 1.18 -15.91
C HIS A 338 5.00 -0.34 -15.81
N TRP A 339 3.93 -0.78 -15.15
CA TRP A 339 3.69 -2.22 -14.92
C TRP A 339 3.29 -2.96 -16.19
N GLN A 340 2.56 -2.32 -17.11
CA GLN A 340 2.26 -2.88 -18.43
C GLN A 340 3.54 -3.09 -19.27
N ALA A 341 4.48 -2.14 -19.22
CA ALA A 341 5.79 -2.31 -19.87
C ALA A 341 6.58 -3.46 -19.24
N GLU A 342 6.54 -3.60 -17.91
CA GLU A 342 7.19 -4.71 -17.20
C GLU A 342 6.57 -6.07 -17.55
N ILE A 343 5.24 -6.18 -17.59
CA ILE A 343 4.54 -7.38 -18.06
C ILE A 343 4.98 -7.71 -19.49
N GLY A 344 4.97 -6.72 -20.39
CA GLY A 344 5.40 -6.90 -21.79
C GLY A 344 6.84 -7.41 -21.89
N ARG A 345 7.76 -6.84 -21.11
CA ARG A 345 9.16 -7.28 -21.05
C ARG A 345 9.28 -8.75 -20.58
N LEU A 346 8.58 -9.10 -19.51
CA LEU A 346 8.59 -10.47 -18.95
C LEU A 346 8.02 -11.49 -19.95
N VAL A 347 6.90 -11.18 -20.60
CA VAL A 347 6.28 -12.04 -21.62
C VAL A 347 7.18 -12.20 -22.84
N CYS A 348 7.73 -11.11 -23.37
CA CYS A 348 8.60 -11.17 -24.54
C CYS A 348 9.90 -11.93 -24.27
N SER A 349 10.46 -11.86 -23.06
CA SER A 349 11.68 -12.58 -22.71
C SER A 349 11.49 -14.09 -22.58
N ARG A 350 10.28 -14.55 -22.20
CA ARG A 350 9.95 -15.99 -22.00
C ARG A 350 9.23 -16.63 -23.20
N GLY A 351 8.67 -15.82 -24.09
CA GLY A 351 7.92 -16.29 -25.26
C GLY A 351 6.45 -16.61 -24.97
N GLY A 352 5.63 -16.66 -26.03
CA GLY A 352 4.17 -16.82 -25.93
C GLY A 352 3.71 -18.16 -25.32
N ALA A 353 4.43 -19.23 -25.53
CA ALA A 353 4.10 -20.55 -24.95
C ALA A 353 4.15 -20.51 -23.40
N ALA A 354 5.20 -19.90 -22.83
CA ALA A 354 5.36 -19.77 -21.39
C ALA A 354 4.28 -18.87 -20.74
N LEU A 355 3.71 -17.90 -21.49
CA LEU A 355 2.59 -17.10 -21.00
C LEU A 355 1.34 -17.98 -20.80
N TRP A 356 1.00 -18.82 -21.78
CA TRP A 356 -0.17 -19.69 -21.67
C TRP A 356 -0.06 -20.73 -20.57
N GLU A 357 1.12 -21.32 -20.38
CA GLU A 357 1.37 -22.20 -19.23
C GLU A 357 1.11 -21.48 -17.90
N ARG A 358 1.58 -20.25 -17.78
CA ARG A 358 1.41 -19.46 -16.55
C ARG A 358 -0.03 -19.00 -16.29
N LEU A 359 -0.83 -18.79 -17.32
CA LEU A 359 -2.24 -18.39 -17.18
C LEU A 359 -3.18 -19.58 -16.96
N ALA A 360 -2.73 -20.81 -17.28
CA ALA A 360 -3.51 -22.04 -17.17
C ALA A 360 -3.32 -22.78 -15.85
N THR A 361 -2.31 -22.41 -15.07
CA THR A 361 -2.01 -22.95 -13.72
C THR A 361 -2.49 -22.02 -12.65
#